data_87ed77e5fdbd72f0d25cb16ef61d45ef
#
_entry.id   87ed77e5fdbd72f0d25cb16ef61d45ef
#
_cell.length_a   1.000
_cell.length_b   1.000
_cell.length_c   1.000
_cell.angle_alpha   90.00
_cell.angle_beta   90.00
_cell.angle_gamma   90.00
#
_symmetry.space_group_name_H-M   'P 1'
#
loop_
_entity.id
_entity.type
_entity.pdbx_description
1 polymer ?
#
loop_
_entity_poly.entity_id
_entity_poly.type
_entity_poly.pdbx_seq_one_letter_code
_entity_poly.pdbx_strand_id
1 'polypeptide(L)'
;MAVPARVKMGWLELARGLAALLVVISHGSLAGVPSQYFPFIVSLGTSAVAFFFVLSGFIILHIHGRDLGRPDMAANYAWRRVVRIFPTYWLVFTIDLSLHLFVGNRAGIAEMGLGWIVHEALLLPGGQLYVSVAWTLRHELLFYGLFLVAILNRRAGALLFGCWFAIILDYFVTYGWEQDLSRPPLQTLTSPLNLCFFLGMAIAAFHQKWSQLFMSINAPAASLWFGAVSYPLYLVHLTIYFAMSGVFKRLGVDPSWLWRLAGAVVLSLAVAYVLARWFERPVLEGLRRLSPDSLYRRSSIKLERTG
;
A
#
# COMPACT_ATOMS: atom_id res chain seq x y z
N MET A 1 -32.09 -0.84 11.22
CA MET A 1 -31.75 -0.51 9.81
C MET A 1 -30.59 -1.38 9.37
N ALA A 2 -30.80 -2.28 8.40
CA ALA A 2 -29.74 -3.12 7.86
C ALA A 2 -28.68 -2.23 7.19
N VAL A 3 -27.40 -2.41 7.57
CA VAL A 3 -26.26 -1.77 6.89
C VAL A 3 -26.28 -2.23 5.43
N PRO A 4 -26.38 -1.31 4.45
CA PRO A 4 -26.41 -1.72 3.06
C PRO A 4 -25.12 -2.50 2.75
N ALA A 5 -25.28 -3.66 2.10
CA ALA A 5 -24.17 -4.46 1.61
C ALA A 5 -23.22 -3.56 0.85
N ARG A 6 -21.92 -3.50 1.27
CA ARG A 6 -20.90 -2.73 0.58
C ARG A 6 -20.87 -3.17 -0.88
N VAL A 7 -21.34 -2.32 -1.77
CA VAL A 7 -21.16 -2.53 -3.20
C VAL A 7 -19.65 -2.57 -3.46
N LYS A 8 -19.14 -3.76 -3.73
CA LYS A 8 -17.73 -3.92 -4.08
C LYS A 8 -17.57 -3.38 -5.50
N MET A 9 -16.79 -2.32 -5.65
CA MET A 9 -16.45 -1.77 -6.96
C MET A 9 -15.46 -2.72 -7.67
N GLY A 10 -15.98 -3.80 -8.26
CA GLY A 10 -15.19 -4.89 -8.80
C GLY A 10 -14.17 -4.44 -9.85
N TRP A 11 -14.48 -3.42 -10.64
CA TRP A 11 -13.52 -2.84 -11.60
C TRP A 11 -12.31 -2.17 -10.91
N LEU A 12 -12.51 -1.53 -9.76
CA LEU A 12 -11.40 -0.99 -8.96
C LEU A 12 -10.52 -2.10 -8.38
N GLU A 13 -11.14 -3.21 -7.96
CA GLU A 13 -10.38 -4.38 -7.50
C GLU A 13 -9.56 -5.01 -8.64
N LEU A 14 -10.14 -5.12 -9.85
CA LEU A 14 -9.41 -5.57 -11.02
C LEU A 14 -8.24 -4.64 -11.35
N ALA A 15 -8.49 -3.32 -11.42
CA ALA A 15 -7.48 -2.33 -11.72
C ALA A 15 -6.33 -2.35 -10.69
N ARG A 16 -6.63 -2.55 -9.40
CA ARG A 16 -5.60 -2.73 -8.35
C ARG A 16 -4.72 -3.96 -8.60
N GLY A 17 -5.33 -5.08 -8.97
CA GLY A 17 -4.59 -6.30 -9.28
C GLY A 17 -3.69 -6.14 -10.49
N LEU A 18 -4.20 -5.52 -11.56
CA LEU A 18 -3.42 -5.22 -12.76
C LEU A 18 -2.29 -4.24 -12.47
N ALA A 19 -2.54 -3.17 -11.69
CA ALA A 19 -1.50 -2.23 -11.28
C ALA A 19 -0.40 -2.93 -10.46
N ALA A 20 -0.75 -3.82 -9.53
CA ALA A 20 0.23 -4.59 -8.79
C ALA A 20 1.07 -5.48 -9.71
N LEU A 21 0.45 -6.11 -10.71
CA LEU A 21 1.16 -6.91 -11.70
C LEU A 21 2.12 -6.06 -12.56
N LEU A 22 1.72 -4.85 -12.96
CA LEU A 22 2.59 -3.93 -13.68
C LEU A 22 3.81 -3.53 -12.83
N VAL A 23 3.66 -3.37 -11.50
CA VAL A 23 4.79 -3.14 -10.59
C VAL A 23 5.73 -4.35 -10.58
N VAL A 24 5.23 -5.58 -10.54
CA VAL A 24 6.08 -6.78 -10.64
C VAL A 24 6.89 -6.75 -11.94
N ILE A 25 6.24 -6.50 -13.07
CA ILE A 25 6.89 -6.45 -14.39
C ILE A 25 7.92 -5.31 -14.47
N SER A 26 7.65 -4.16 -13.84
CA SER A 26 8.55 -3.01 -13.86
C SER A 26 9.91 -3.28 -13.18
N HIS A 27 9.97 -4.27 -12.31
CA HIS A 27 11.22 -4.74 -11.71
C HIS A 27 11.92 -5.84 -12.53
N GLY A 28 11.56 -6.00 -13.80
CA GLY A 28 12.13 -6.97 -14.73
C GLY A 28 13.65 -6.85 -14.95
N SER A 29 14.26 -5.70 -14.62
CA SER A 29 15.72 -5.55 -14.58
C SER A 29 16.38 -6.59 -13.68
N LEU A 30 15.73 -6.97 -12.56
CA LEU A 30 16.19 -8.01 -11.66
C LEU A 30 16.12 -9.42 -12.28
N ALA A 31 15.30 -9.60 -13.33
CA ALA A 31 15.25 -10.81 -14.14
C ALA A 31 16.22 -10.78 -15.32
N GLY A 32 16.98 -9.70 -15.50
CA GLY A 32 17.89 -9.53 -16.62
C GLY A 32 17.21 -9.10 -17.93
N VAL A 33 16.04 -8.45 -17.86
CA VAL A 33 15.41 -7.82 -19.02
C VAL A 33 16.40 -6.85 -19.66
N PRO A 34 16.59 -6.86 -21.01
CA PRO A 34 17.51 -5.98 -21.69
C PRO A 34 17.23 -4.50 -21.43
N SER A 35 18.29 -3.69 -21.26
CA SER A 35 18.22 -2.26 -20.90
C SER A 35 17.40 -1.42 -21.87
N GLN A 36 17.32 -1.80 -23.13
CA GLN A 36 16.51 -1.12 -24.16
C GLN A 36 15.01 -1.05 -23.80
N TYR A 37 14.51 -1.97 -22.96
CA TYR A 37 13.12 -1.98 -22.50
C TYR A 37 12.90 -1.23 -21.17
N PHE A 38 13.98 -0.79 -20.47
CA PHE A 38 13.87 -0.15 -19.15
C PHE A 38 13.01 1.11 -19.15
N PRO A 39 13.13 2.06 -20.10
CA PRO A 39 12.29 3.25 -20.07
C PRO A 39 10.79 2.90 -20.07
N PHE A 40 10.40 1.89 -20.86
CA PHE A 40 9.01 1.45 -20.94
C PHE A 40 8.55 0.75 -19.64
N ILE A 41 9.30 -0.26 -19.17
CA ILE A 41 8.87 -1.03 -17.98
C ILE A 41 8.90 -0.17 -16.71
N VAL A 42 9.86 0.76 -16.56
CA VAL A 42 9.90 1.68 -15.42
C VAL A 42 8.71 2.64 -15.47
N SER A 43 8.34 3.15 -16.64
CA SER A 43 7.16 4.00 -16.79
C SER A 43 5.86 3.30 -16.40
N LEU A 44 5.74 2.00 -16.69
CA LEU A 44 4.60 1.18 -16.24
C LEU A 44 4.52 1.12 -14.71
N GLY A 45 5.65 0.88 -14.05
CA GLY A 45 5.72 0.82 -12.59
C GLY A 45 5.37 2.15 -11.93
N THR A 46 5.93 3.25 -12.42
CA THR A 46 5.63 4.60 -11.94
C THR A 46 4.16 4.95 -12.10
N SER A 47 3.57 4.63 -13.27
CA SER A 47 2.15 4.84 -13.53
C SER A 47 1.27 4.00 -12.61
N ALA A 48 1.65 2.76 -12.33
CA ALA A 48 0.93 1.88 -11.42
C ALA A 48 0.98 2.41 -9.97
N VAL A 49 2.12 2.92 -9.51
CA VAL A 49 2.24 3.56 -8.19
C VAL A 49 1.39 4.83 -8.12
N ALA A 50 1.46 5.69 -9.13
CA ALA A 50 0.61 6.89 -9.22
C ALA A 50 -0.88 6.53 -9.14
N PHE A 51 -1.30 5.46 -9.85
CA PHE A 51 -2.67 4.94 -9.77
C PHE A 51 -3.05 4.52 -8.34
N PHE A 52 -2.16 3.84 -7.60
CA PHE A 52 -2.44 3.47 -6.20
C PHE A 52 -2.63 4.69 -5.32
N PHE A 53 -1.87 5.77 -5.52
CA PHE A 53 -2.03 7.01 -4.76
C PHE A 53 -3.34 7.73 -5.10
N VAL A 54 -3.70 7.80 -6.38
CA VAL A 54 -5.03 8.31 -6.81
C VAL A 54 -6.14 7.50 -6.17
N LEU A 55 -6.03 6.18 -6.22
CA LEU A 55 -7.03 5.28 -5.64
C LEU A 55 -7.16 5.43 -4.12
N SER A 56 -6.04 5.60 -3.41
CA SER A 56 -6.04 5.84 -1.95
C SER A 56 -6.74 7.16 -1.62
N GLY A 57 -6.41 8.25 -2.33
CA GLY A 57 -7.10 9.53 -2.16
C GLY A 57 -8.60 9.44 -2.43
N PHE A 58 -8.98 8.76 -3.51
CA PHE A 58 -10.38 8.54 -3.88
C PHE A 58 -11.13 7.73 -2.80
N ILE A 59 -10.63 6.57 -2.42
CA ILE A 59 -11.30 5.66 -1.48
C ILE A 59 -11.44 6.32 -0.10
N ILE A 60 -10.41 6.99 0.37
CA ILE A 60 -10.41 7.61 1.70
C ILE A 60 -11.46 8.71 1.76
N LEU A 61 -11.48 9.65 0.82
CA LEU A 61 -12.47 10.72 0.84
C LEU A 61 -13.88 10.19 0.54
N HIS A 62 -14.03 9.23 -0.37
CA HIS A 62 -15.33 8.62 -0.68
C HIS A 62 -15.98 7.93 0.53
N ILE A 63 -15.18 7.18 1.33
CA ILE A 63 -15.68 6.44 2.48
C ILE A 63 -15.82 7.32 3.72
N HIS A 64 -14.83 8.20 3.97
CA HIS A 64 -14.68 8.95 5.21
C HIS A 64 -14.94 10.46 5.08
N GLY A 65 -15.40 10.94 3.93
CA GLY A 65 -15.71 12.36 3.74
C GLY A 65 -16.80 12.89 4.69
N ARG A 66 -17.72 12.01 5.14
CA ARG A 66 -18.74 12.34 6.13
C ARG A 66 -18.23 12.32 7.57
N ASP A 67 -17.04 11.77 7.80
CA ASP A 67 -16.40 11.67 9.12
C ASP A 67 -15.52 12.90 9.43
N LEU A 68 -15.35 13.82 8.48
CA LEU A 68 -14.54 15.03 8.66
C LEU A 68 -15.10 15.93 9.77
N GLY A 69 -14.27 16.24 10.79
CA GLY A 69 -14.66 16.98 11.97
C GLY A 69 -15.45 16.18 13.00
N ARG A 70 -15.36 14.83 12.93
CA ARG A 70 -16.00 13.92 13.88
C ARG A 70 -14.97 13.11 14.66
N PRO A 71 -14.47 13.64 15.80
CA PRO A 71 -13.44 12.98 16.62
C PRO A 71 -13.82 11.56 17.10
N ASP A 72 -15.13 11.31 17.26
CA ASP A 72 -15.67 9.99 17.62
C ASP A 72 -15.33 8.90 16.60
N MET A 73 -15.11 9.26 15.34
CA MET A 73 -14.73 8.33 14.25
C MET A 73 -13.22 8.08 14.15
N ALA A 74 -12.38 8.90 14.81
CA ALA A 74 -10.92 8.91 14.65
C ALA A 74 -10.27 7.56 15.00
N ALA A 75 -10.63 6.98 16.15
CA ALA A 75 -10.06 5.71 16.59
C ALA A 75 -10.39 4.55 15.65
N ASN A 76 -11.64 4.50 15.14
CA ASN A 76 -12.06 3.47 14.20
C ASN A 76 -11.39 3.64 12.83
N TYR A 77 -11.23 4.89 12.36
CA TYR A 77 -10.47 5.18 11.14
C TYR A 77 -9.02 4.72 11.28
N ALA A 78 -8.31 5.15 12.33
CA ALA A 78 -6.90 4.80 12.56
C ALA A 78 -6.72 3.28 12.65
N TRP A 79 -7.56 2.58 13.42
CA TRP A 79 -7.54 1.13 13.54
C TRP A 79 -7.64 0.43 12.18
N ARG A 80 -8.60 0.85 11.33
CA ARG A 80 -8.80 0.26 10.00
C ARG A 80 -7.59 0.47 9.09
N ARG A 81 -6.84 1.57 9.21
CA ARG A 81 -5.63 1.85 8.42
C ARG A 81 -4.46 1.02 8.91
N VAL A 82 -4.23 1.00 10.23
CA VAL A 82 -3.19 0.17 10.86
C VAL A 82 -3.36 -1.30 10.50
N VAL A 83 -4.56 -1.84 10.71
CA VAL A 83 -4.87 -3.25 10.40
C VAL A 83 -4.72 -3.55 8.91
N ARG A 84 -4.96 -2.60 8.03
CA ARG A 84 -4.83 -2.78 6.57
C ARG A 84 -3.39 -2.93 6.13
N ILE A 85 -2.45 -2.18 6.75
CA ILE A 85 -1.05 -2.10 6.30
C ILE A 85 -0.18 -3.07 7.08
N PHE A 86 -0.13 -2.93 8.39
CA PHE A 86 0.95 -3.48 9.20
C PHE A 86 1.01 -5.01 9.28
N PRO A 87 -0.09 -5.77 9.44
CA PRO A 87 0.04 -7.23 9.62
C PRO A 87 0.73 -7.92 8.44
N THR A 88 0.32 -7.65 7.21
CA THR A 88 0.92 -8.25 6.02
C THR A 88 2.33 -7.71 5.78
N TYR A 89 2.56 -6.42 6.03
CA TYR A 89 3.89 -5.81 5.96
C TYR A 89 4.87 -6.47 6.95
N TRP A 90 4.49 -6.63 8.22
CA TRP A 90 5.35 -7.28 9.22
C TRP A 90 5.66 -8.73 8.88
N LEU A 91 4.71 -9.47 8.33
CA LEU A 91 4.97 -10.83 7.87
C LEU A 91 6.04 -10.84 6.77
N VAL A 92 5.89 -10.01 5.74
CA VAL A 92 6.86 -9.93 4.64
C VAL A 92 8.21 -9.43 5.13
N PHE A 93 8.25 -8.41 5.97
CA PHE A 93 9.48 -7.91 6.60
C PHE A 93 10.20 -9.02 7.39
N THR A 94 9.45 -9.81 8.16
CA THR A 94 10.02 -10.94 8.92
C THR A 94 10.57 -12.03 8.01
N ILE A 95 9.86 -12.33 6.92
CA ILE A 95 10.33 -13.31 5.91
C ILE A 95 11.62 -12.81 5.26
N ASP A 96 11.66 -11.57 4.79
CA ASP A 96 12.83 -10.98 4.16
C ASP A 96 14.03 -10.96 5.11
N LEU A 97 13.84 -10.51 6.33
CA LEU A 97 14.87 -10.49 7.37
C LEU A 97 15.40 -11.91 7.64
N SER A 98 14.50 -12.89 7.75
CA SER A 98 14.86 -14.28 7.98
C SER A 98 15.67 -14.86 6.81
N LEU A 99 15.26 -14.61 5.58
CA LEU A 99 15.98 -15.07 4.39
C LEU A 99 17.41 -14.53 4.33
N HIS A 100 17.61 -13.26 4.65
CA HIS A 100 18.94 -12.65 4.67
C HIS A 100 19.84 -13.19 5.79
N LEU A 101 19.27 -13.47 6.96
CA LEU A 101 20.00 -14.15 8.05
C LEU A 101 20.45 -15.55 7.65
N PHE A 102 19.62 -16.29 6.91
CA PHE A 102 19.95 -17.64 6.42
C PHE A 102 20.98 -17.61 5.28
N VAL A 103 20.95 -16.61 4.40
CA VAL A 103 21.88 -16.50 3.26
C VAL A 103 23.27 -16.00 3.69
N GLY A 104 23.46 -15.59 4.94
CA GLY A 104 24.79 -15.32 5.51
C GLY A 104 25.17 -13.85 5.63
N ASN A 105 24.24 -12.91 5.42
CA ASN A 105 24.48 -11.46 5.63
C ASN A 105 24.24 -11.04 7.10
N ARG A 106 24.73 -11.87 8.04
CA ARG A 106 24.56 -11.63 9.48
C ARG A 106 25.25 -10.37 9.98
N ALA A 107 26.42 -10.06 9.43
CA ALA A 107 27.20 -8.90 9.83
C ALA A 107 26.46 -7.58 9.53
N GLY A 108 25.93 -7.42 8.33
CA GLY A 108 25.19 -6.22 7.95
C GLY A 108 23.91 -5.97 8.77
N ILE A 109 23.23 -7.04 9.21
CA ILE A 109 22.03 -6.91 10.06
C ILE A 109 22.41 -6.59 11.50
N ALA A 110 23.48 -7.19 12.03
CA ALA A 110 23.97 -6.91 13.38
C ALA A 110 24.41 -5.45 13.56
N GLU A 111 24.98 -4.86 12.52
CA GLU A 111 25.40 -3.45 12.51
C GLU A 111 24.22 -2.47 12.52
N MET A 112 23.03 -2.88 12.01
CA MET A 112 21.85 -2.03 11.94
C MET A 112 21.21 -1.75 13.32
N GLY A 113 21.33 -2.68 14.27
CA GLY A 113 20.84 -2.52 15.63
C GLY A 113 19.31 -2.53 15.78
N LEU A 114 18.82 -2.57 17.02
CA LEU A 114 17.38 -2.63 17.34
C LEU A 114 16.64 -1.37 16.89
N GLY A 115 17.26 -0.20 16.95
CA GLY A 115 16.65 1.07 16.53
C GLY A 115 16.25 1.05 15.05
N TRP A 116 17.08 0.45 14.20
CA TRP A 116 16.75 0.28 12.79
C TRP A 116 15.57 -0.68 12.59
N ILE A 117 15.52 -1.79 13.31
CA ILE A 117 14.39 -2.74 13.22
C ILE A 117 13.08 -2.05 13.59
N VAL A 118 13.07 -1.24 14.65
CA VAL A 118 11.88 -0.48 15.07
C VAL A 118 11.50 0.56 14.02
N HIS A 119 12.49 1.28 13.48
CA HIS A 119 12.29 2.28 12.44
C HIS A 119 11.64 1.68 11.20
N GLU A 120 12.14 0.53 10.75
CA GLU A 120 11.62 -0.21 9.61
C GLU A 120 10.22 -0.76 9.91
N ALA A 121 10.04 -1.45 11.04
CA ALA A 121 8.77 -2.06 11.42
C ALA A 121 7.62 -1.03 11.55
N LEU A 122 7.92 0.20 11.91
CA LEU A 122 6.95 1.29 12.02
C LEU A 122 6.85 2.15 10.75
N LEU A 123 7.64 1.84 9.70
CA LEU A 123 7.70 2.61 8.45
C LEU A 123 7.99 4.10 8.70
N LEU A 124 8.85 4.41 9.67
CA LEU A 124 9.17 5.80 10.01
C LEU A 124 9.85 6.52 8.82
N PRO A 125 9.64 7.84 8.67
CA PRO A 125 10.26 8.61 7.60
C PRO A 125 11.77 8.64 7.74
N GLY A 126 12.50 8.57 6.61
CA GLY A 126 13.95 8.59 6.55
C GLY A 126 14.58 7.20 6.49
N GLY A 127 15.89 7.17 6.22
CA GLY A 127 16.65 5.93 6.08
C GLY A 127 16.31 5.07 4.87
N GLN A 128 17.20 4.13 4.56
CA GLN A 128 16.93 3.12 3.53
C GLN A 128 15.99 2.06 4.08
N LEU A 129 15.01 1.65 3.25
CA LEU A 129 14.08 0.59 3.59
C LEU A 129 14.66 -0.76 3.21
N TYR A 130 14.50 -1.74 4.10
CA TYR A 130 14.86 -3.11 3.86
C TYR A 130 13.90 -3.76 2.86
N VAL A 131 12.60 -3.67 3.12
CA VAL A 131 11.56 -3.96 2.15
C VAL A 131 11.43 -2.74 1.25
N SER A 132 12.29 -2.63 0.24
CA SER A 132 12.46 -1.39 -0.52
C SER A 132 11.16 -0.87 -1.13
N VAL A 133 10.24 -1.73 -1.57
CA VAL A 133 8.93 -1.31 -2.11
C VAL A 133 8.02 -0.63 -1.09
N ALA A 134 8.29 -0.77 0.21
CA ALA A 134 7.49 -0.16 1.26
C ALA A 134 7.67 1.37 1.36
N TRP A 135 8.53 1.99 0.54
CA TRP A 135 8.63 3.44 0.45
C TRP A 135 7.29 4.10 0.13
N THR A 136 6.45 3.46 -0.68
CA THR A 136 5.10 3.95 -1.00
C THR A 136 4.17 3.93 0.20
N LEU A 137 4.33 2.95 1.12
CA LEU A 137 3.55 2.87 2.34
C LEU A 137 3.85 4.05 3.29
N ARG A 138 5.07 4.60 3.28
CA ARG A 138 5.39 5.83 4.02
C ARG A 138 4.56 7.02 3.56
N HIS A 139 4.41 7.19 2.23
CA HIS A 139 3.54 8.22 1.64
C HIS A 139 2.07 8.00 2.02
N GLU A 140 1.63 6.74 1.98
CA GLU A 140 0.26 6.38 2.35
C GLU A 140 -0.01 6.64 3.84
N LEU A 141 0.92 6.31 4.73
CA LEU A 141 0.81 6.60 6.17
C LEU A 141 0.80 8.10 6.46
N LEU A 142 1.62 8.90 5.77
CA LEU A 142 1.60 10.36 5.86
C LEU A 142 0.20 10.88 5.48
N PHE A 143 -0.32 10.47 4.33
CA PHE A 143 -1.66 10.83 3.87
C PHE A 143 -2.74 10.42 4.88
N TYR A 144 -2.66 9.21 5.44
CA TYR A 144 -3.61 8.75 6.46
C TYR A 144 -3.52 9.55 7.76
N GLY A 145 -2.32 9.96 8.17
CA GLY A 145 -2.12 10.83 9.33
C GLY A 145 -2.75 12.21 9.14
N LEU A 146 -2.54 12.84 7.99
CA LEU A 146 -3.17 14.12 7.65
C LEU A 146 -4.70 14.01 7.60
N PHE A 147 -5.21 12.91 7.04
CA PHE A 147 -6.65 12.68 7.00
C PHE A 147 -7.24 12.39 8.38
N LEU A 148 -6.49 11.74 9.28
CA LEU A 148 -6.87 11.57 10.68
C LEU A 148 -7.01 12.91 11.39
N VAL A 149 -6.10 13.86 11.16
CA VAL A 149 -6.24 15.22 11.69
C VAL A 149 -7.49 15.90 11.13
N ALA A 150 -7.83 15.69 9.87
CA ALA A 150 -9.06 16.23 9.28
C ALA A 150 -10.34 15.62 9.89
N ILE A 151 -10.31 14.35 10.30
CA ILE A 151 -11.39 13.71 11.06
C ILE A 151 -11.49 14.33 12.47
N LEU A 152 -10.37 14.54 13.16
CA LEU A 152 -10.34 15.16 14.48
C LEU A 152 -10.81 16.62 14.44
N ASN A 153 -10.33 17.38 13.47
CA ASN A 153 -10.68 18.79 13.28
C ASN A 153 -10.64 19.16 11.79
N ARG A 154 -11.80 19.42 11.21
CA ARG A 154 -11.94 19.72 9.78
C ARG A 154 -11.12 20.94 9.35
N ARG A 155 -11.05 22.01 10.19
CA ARG A 155 -10.31 23.23 9.85
C ARG A 155 -8.81 23.01 9.89
N ALA A 156 -8.32 22.34 10.95
CA ALA A 156 -6.90 21.97 11.06
C ALA A 156 -6.47 21.06 9.91
N GLY A 157 -7.28 20.05 9.58
CA GLY A 157 -7.03 19.16 8.45
C GLY A 157 -6.99 19.92 7.12
N ALA A 158 -7.95 20.81 6.84
CA ALA A 158 -7.95 21.60 5.63
C ALA A 158 -6.71 22.50 5.51
N LEU A 159 -6.29 23.12 6.63
CA LEU A 159 -5.06 23.93 6.68
C LEU A 159 -3.82 23.07 6.39
N LEU A 160 -3.69 21.89 7.04
CA LEU A 160 -2.55 21.01 6.82
C LEU A 160 -2.49 20.46 5.40
N PHE A 161 -3.62 20.06 4.82
CA PHE A 161 -3.68 19.65 3.42
C PHE A 161 -3.32 20.80 2.47
N GLY A 162 -3.79 22.03 2.74
CA GLY A 162 -3.43 23.21 1.98
C GLY A 162 -1.93 23.52 2.04
N CYS A 163 -1.35 23.52 3.25
CA CYS A 163 0.10 23.69 3.43
C CYS A 163 0.89 22.58 2.73
N TRP A 164 0.47 21.33 2.86
CA TRP A 164 1.12 20.20 2.20
C TRP A 164 1.06 20.31 0.69
N PHE A 165 -0.09 20.67 0.13
CA PHE A 165 -0.24 20.93 -1.31
C PHE A 165 0.72 22.04 -1.78
N ALA A 166 0.80 23.16 -1.04
CA ALA A 166 1.70 24.26 -1.37
C ALA A 166 3.19 23.83 -1.34
N ILE A 167 3.60 23.04 -0.34
CA ILE A 167 4.96 22.51 -0.23
C ILE A 167 5.29 21.61 -1.43
N ILE A 168 4.37 20.70 -1.80
CA ILE A 168 4.58 19.81 -2.95
C ILE A 168 4.65 20.60 -4.24
N LEU A 169 3.77 21.60 -4.40
CA LEU A 169 3.72 22.43 -5.61
C LEU A 169 4.99 23.27 -5.75
N ASP A 170 5.47 23.91 -4.68
CA ASP A 170 6.72 24.65 -4.64
C ASP A 170 7.90 23.77 -5.04
N TYR A 171 7.99 22.57 -4.45
CA TYR A 171 9.02 21.59 -4.81
C TYR A 171 8.91 21.17 -6.28
N PHE A 172 7.70 20.90 -6.78
CA PHE A 172 7.46 20.49 -8.16
C PHE A 172 7.84 21.58 -9.17
N VAL A 173 7.50 22.84 -8.88
CA VAL A 173 7.84 23.98 -9.74
C VAL A 173 9.35 24.20 -9.77
N THR A 174 10.05 23.97 -8.64
CA THR A 174 11.49 24.20 -8.52
C THR A 174 12.32 23.07 -9.12
N TYR A 175 11.95 21.80 -8.90
CA TYR A 175 12.74 20.61 -9.20
C TYR A 175 12.08 19.65 -10.18
N GLY A 176 10.82 19.90 -10.60
CA GLY A 176 10.09 19.00 -11.49
C GLY A 176 9.69 17.68 -10.78
N TRP A 177 9.78 16.58 -11.54
CA TRP A 177 9.48 15.23 -11.04
C TRP A 177 10.67 14.56 -10.34
N GLU A 178 11.83 15.21 -10.31
CA GLU A 178 13.00 14.65 -9.66
C GLU A 178 12.80 14.54 -8.15
N GLN A 179 13.21 13.41 -7.60
CA GLN A 179 13.16 13.18 -6.16
C GLN A 179 14.55 13.39 -5.58
N ASP A 180 14.67 14.32 -4.64
CA ASP A 180 15.94 14.50 -3.91
C ASP A 180 16.11 13.35 -2.89
N LEU A 181 16.83 12.31 -3.31
CA LEU A 181 17.15 11.14 -2.49
C LEU A 181 18.14 11.45 -1.36
N SER A 182 18.78 12.64 -1.37
CA SER A 182 19.75 13.04 -0.36
C SER A 182 19.12 13.47 0.96
N ARG A 183 17.80 13.74 0.98
CA ARG A 183 17.05 14.22 2.15
C ARG A 183 15.89 13.31 2.52
N PRO A 184 16.16 12.09 3.01
CA PRO A 184 15.15 11.04 3.17
C PRO A 184 13.84 11.41 3.90
N PRO A 185 13.84 12.15 5.03
CA PRO A 185 12.57 12.47 5.68
C PRO A 185 11.75 13.47 4.88
N LEU A 186 12.38 14.46 4.24
CA LEU A 186 11.70 15.47 3.43
C LEU A 186 11.18 14.89 2.11
N GLN A 187 11.85 13.88 1.55
CA GLN A 187 11.45 13.22 0.32
C GLN A 187 10.00 12.71 0.37
N THR A 188 9.60 12.06 1.46
CA THR A 188 8.22 11.59 1.63
C THR A 188 7.22 12.75 1.64
N LEU A 189 7.59 13.88 2.25
CA LEU A 189 6.73 15.04 2.37
C LEU A 189 6.60 15.81 1.05
N THR A 190 7.72 16.02 0.33
CA THR A 190 7.81 16.90 -0.84
C THR A 190 7.56 16.22 -2.16
N SER A 191 7.53 14.88 -2.22
CA SER A 191 7.38 14.13 -3.46
C SER A 191 6.20 14.57 -4.31
N PRO A 192 6.40 14.92 -5.60
CA PRO A 192 5.32 15.26 -6.52
C PRO A 192 4.27 14.16 -6.71
N LEU A 193 4.64 12.89 -6.49
CA LEU A 193 3.69 11.78 -6.52
C LEU A 193 2.54 11.93 -5.51
N ASN A 194 2.76 12.70 -4.43
CA ASN A 194 1.69 12.99 -3.46
C ASN A 194 0.53 13.79 -4.07
N LEU A 195 0.74 14.52 -5.18
CA LEU A 195 -0.34 15.18 -5.93
C LEU A 195 -1.40 14.18 -6.41
N CYS A 196 -1.03 12.92 -6.61
CA CYS A 196 -1.95 11.86 -6.98
C CYS A 196 -3.01 11.60 -5.90
N PHE A 197 -2.70 11.77 -4.59
CA PHE A 197 -3.72 11.70 -3.54
C PHE A 197 -4.75 12.83 -3.68
N PHE A 198 -4.29 14.05 -3.97
CA PHE A 198 -5.19 15.20 -4.20
C PHE A 198 -6.07 15.00 -5.43
N LEU A 199 -5.51 14.47 -6.51
CA LEU A 199 -6.29 14.11 -7.70
C LEU A 199 -7.37 13.08 -7.35
N GLY A 200 -7.03 12.05 -6.58
CA GLY A 200 -7.99 11.04 -6.10
C GLY A 200 -9.10 11.65 -5.23
N MET A 201 -8.75 12.53 -4.30
CA MET A 201 -9.73 13.26 -3.49
C MET A 201 -10.64 14.17 -4.36
N ALA A 202 -10.08 14.88 -5.33
CA ALA A 202 -10.86 15.69 -6.27
C ALA A 202 -11.85 14.82 -7.05
N ILE A 203 -11.41 13.70 -7.61
CA ILE A 203 -12.29 12.73 -8.28
C ILE A 203 -13.41 12.29 -7.34
N ALA A 204 -13.12 11.96 -6.08
CA ALA A 204 -14.13 11.56 -5.11
C ALA A 204 -15.15 12.66 -4.82
N ALA A 205 -14.71 13.91 -4.71
CA ALA A 205 -15.58 15.07 -4.47
C ALA A 205 -16.55 15.32 -5.63
N PHE A 206 -16.07 15.15 -6.86
CA PHE A 206 -16.91 15.33 -8.06
C PHE A 206 -17.75 14.10 -8.43
N HIS A 207 -17.33 12.92 -7.98
CA HIS A 207 -17.90 11.63 -8.36
C HIS A 207 -19.31 11.38 -7.80
N GLN A 208 -19.80 12.14 -6.83
CA GLN A 208 -21.16 11.93 -6.29
C GLN A 208 -22.24 11.96 -7.37
N LYS A 209 -21.98 12.63 -8.50
CA LYS A 209 -22.87 12.67 -9.68
C LYS A 209 -22.74 11.44 -10.61
N TRP A 210 -21.62 10.70 -10.56
CA TRP A 210 -21.27 9.62 -11.49
C TRP A 210 -21.30 8.23 -10.85
N SER A 211 -21.48 8.14 -9.52
CA SER A 211 -21.39 6.88 -8.78
C SER A 211 -22.37 5.81 -9.28
N GLN A 212 -23.56 6.20 -9.70
CA GLN A 212 -24.58 5.27 -10.18
C GLN A 212 -24.17 4.61 -11.52
N LEU A 213 -23.49 5.33 -12.41
CA LEU A 213 -23.04 4.81 -13.70
C LEU A 213 -21.98 3.72 -13.55
N PHE A 214 -21.00 3.93 -12.64
CA PHE A 214 -19.94 2.95 -12.40
C PHE A 214 -20.38 1.74 -11.55
N MET A 215 -21.40 1.91 -10.71
CA MET A 215 -21.96 0.81 -9.93
C MET A 215 -22.85 -0.13 -10.74
N SER A 216 -23.36 0.30 -11.89
CA SER A 216 -24.19 -0.51 -12.78
C SER A 216 -23.41 -1.46 -13.68
N ILE A 217 -22.08 -1.31 -13.77
CA ILE A 217 -21.25 -2.14 -14.62
C ILE A 217 -20.84 -3.40 -13.86
N ASN A 218 -21.30 -4.56 -14.32
CA ASN A 218 -20.89 -5.85 -13.76
C ASN A 218 -19.40 -6.09 -13.96
N ALA A 219 -18.66 -6.23 -12.87
CA ALA A 219 -17.25 -6.57 -12.94
C ALA A 219 -17.05 -8.09 -13.16
N PRO A 220 -16.00 -8.51 -13.86
CA PRO A 220 -15.66 -9.92 -14.01
C PRO A 220 -15.56 -10.63 -12.64
N ALA A 221 -15.96 -11.88 -12.54
CA ALA A 221 -15.89 -12.66 -11.31
C ALA A 221 -14.45 -12.73 -10.74
N ALA A 222 -13.45 -12.73 -11.60
CA ALA A 222 -12.04 -12.71 -11.23
C ALA A 222 -11.59 -11.40 -10.54
N SER A 223 -12.34 -10.30 -10.68
CA SER A 223 -11.94 -8.98 -10.17
C SER A 223 -11.68 -8.97 -8.67
N LEU A 224 -12.52 -9.66 -7.91
CA LEU A 224 -12.38 -9.76 -6.46
C LEU A 224 -11.12 -10.53 -6.05
N TRP A 225 -10.75 -11.54 -6.83
CA TRP A 225 -9.52 -12.30 -6.63
C TRP A 225 -8.29 -11.41 -6.88
N PHE A 226 -8.25 -10.69 -8.02
CA PHE A 226 -7.16 -9.77 -8.33
C PHE A 226 -6.99 -8.68 -7.27
N GLY A 227 -8.08 -8.10 -6.79
CA GLY A 227 -8.04 -7.11 -5.71
C GLY A 227 -7.51 -7.68 -4.39
N ALA A 228 -7.90 -8.92 -4.05
CA ALA A 228 -7.47 -9.57 -2.82
C ALA A 228 -5.96 -9.86 -2.82
N VAL A 229 -5.37 -10.26 -3.96
CA VAL A 229 -3.94 -10.59 -4.04
C VAL A 229 -3.05 -9.36 -4.24
N SER A 230 -3.61 -8.21 -4.61
CA SER A 230 -2.85 -7.02 -5.02
C SER A 230 -1.84 -6.52 -3.98
N TYR A 231 -2.22 -6.49 -2.70
CA TYR A 231 -1.35 -6.00 -1.63
C TYR A 231 -0.23 -6.98 -1.26
N PRO A 232 -0.50 -8.27 -1.00
CA PRO A 232 0.57 -9.26 -0.85
C PRO A 232 1.50 -9.31 -2.06
N LEU A 233 0.96 -9.27 -3.29
CA LEU A 233 1.74 -9.30 -4.53
C LEU A 233 2.73 -8.13 -4.59
N TYR A 234 2.23 -6.92 -4.27
CA TYR A 234 3.05 -5.72 -4.20
C TYR A 234 4.20 -5.85 -3.19
N LEU A 235 3.97 -6.49 -2.05
CA LEU A 235 4.98 -6.61 -1.00
C LEU A 235 6.03 -7.69 -1.29
N VAL A 236 5.64 -8.85 -1.83
CA VAL A 236 6.53 -10.02 -1.90
C VAL A 236 7.36 -10.11 -3.17
N HIS A 237 7.02 -9.37 -4.24
CA HIS A 237 7.63 -9.62 -5.55
C HIS A 237 9.15 -9.44 -5.57
N LEU A 238 9.70 -8.46 -4.84
CA LEU A 238 11.16 -8.30 -4.76
C LEU A 238 11.82 -9.44 -4.01
N THR A 239 11.24 -9.90 -2.91
CA THR A 239 11.68 -11.09 -2.19
C THR A 239 11.78 -12.28 -3.13
N ILE A 240 10.78 -12.46 -4.00
CA ILE A 240 10.75 -13.56 -4.98
C ILE A 240 11.85 -13.40 -6.03
N TYR A 241 12.07 -12.19 -6.58
CA TYR A 241 13.17 -11.95 -7.51
C TYR A 241 14.53 -12.29 -6.90
N PHE A 242 14.80 -11.84 -5.67
CA PHE A 242 16.07 -12.11 -4.98
C PHE A 242 16.22 -13.60 -4.62
N ALA A 243 15.17 -14.24 -4.14
CA ALA A 243 15.18 -15.67 -3.83
C ALA A 243 15.47 -16.52 -5.08
N MET A 244 14.80 -16.23 -6.20
CA MET A 244 15.04 -16.91 -7.49
C MET A 244 16.47 -16.72 -7.97
N SER A 245 16.98 -15.49 -7.94
CA SER A 245 18.38 -15.23 -8.32
C SER A 245 19.36 -15.99 -7.46
N GLY A 246 19.12 -16.08 -6.16
CA GLY A 246 19.92 -16.87 -5.24
C GLY A 246 19.91 -18.37 -5.55
N VAL A 247 18.74 -18.93 -5.89
CA VAL A 247 18.58 -20.33 -6.29
C VAL A 247 19.32 -20.61 -7.59
N PHE A 248 19.14 -19.79 -8.63
CA PHE A 248 19.82 -19.96 -9.91
C PHE A 248 21.34 -19.92 -9.75
N LYS A 249 21.86 -18.97 -8.96
CA LYS A 249 23.30 -18.88 -8.67
C LYS A 249 23.83 -20.16 -7.98
N ARG A 250 23.09 -20.71 -7.02
CA ARG A 250 23.52 -21.94 -6.31
C ARG A 250 23.50 -23.18 -7.19
N LEU A 251 22.55 -23.25 -8.13
CA LEU A 251 22.42 -24.38 -9.05
C LEU A 251 23.33 -24.24 -10.29
N GLY A 252 24.03 -23.11 -10.45
CA GLY A 252 24.85 -22.86 -11.63
C GLY A 252 24.05 -22.75 -12.94
N VAL A 253 22.74 -22.42 -12.85
CA VAL A 253 21.82 -22.33 -14.01
C VAL A 253 21.64 -20.85 -14.37
N ASP A 254 21.64 -20.54 -15.66
CA ASP A 254 21.41 -19.20 -16.18
C ASP A 254 20.27 -19.18 -17.20
N PRO A 255 18.99 -19.26 -16.75
CA PRO A 255 17.86 -19.19 -17.68
C PRO A 255 17.80 -17.84 -18.38
N SER A 256 17.23 -17.81 -19.59
CA SER A 256 17.03 -16.51 -20.27
C SER A 256 16.14 -15.59 -19.44
N TRP A 257 16.28 -14.28 -19.64
CA TRP A 257 15.51 -13.26 -18.92
C TRP A 257 14.00 -13.48 -19.01
N LEU A 258 13.51 -14.01 -20.14
CA LEU A 258 12.08 -14.28 -20.34
C LEU A 258 11.55 -15.32 -19.34
N TRP A 259 12.28 -16.41 -19.16
CA TRP A 259 11.91 -17.45 -18.19
C TRP A 259 12.05 -16.96 -16.74
N ARG A 260 13.05 -16.13 -16.45
CA ARG A 260 13.20 -15.51 -15.13
C ARG A 260 12.04 -14.57 -14.82
N LEU A 261 11.67 -13.71 -15.77
CA LEU A 261 10.54 -12.79 -15.62
C LEU A 261 9.22 -13.55 -15.47
N ALA A 262 8.94 -14.51 -16.35
CA ALA A 262 7.74 -15.32 -16.27
C ALA A 262 7.65 -16.10 -14.95
N GLY A 263 8.75 -16.73 -14.54
CA GLY A 263 8.84 -17.42 -13.26
C GLY A 263 8.62 -16.50 -12.08
N ALA A 264 9.21 -15.29 -12.08
CA ALA A 264 9.02 -14.30 -11.02
C ALA A 264 7.55 -13.85 -10.93
N VAL A 265 6.91 -13.59 -12.06
CA VAL A 265 5.47 -13.23 -12.11
C VAL A 265 4.60 -14.35 -11.56
N VAL A 266 4.78 -15.59 -12.07
CA VAL A 266 3.95 -16.73 -11.65
C VAL A 266 4.16 -17.06 -10.17
N LEU A 267 5.41 -17.09 -9.71
CA LEU A 267 5.72 -17.40 -8.31
C LEU A 267 5.25 -16.30 -7.37
N SER A 268 5.39 -15.01 -7.75
CA SER A 268 4.87 -13.89 -6.96
C SER A 268 3.35 -13.96 -6.83
N LEU A 269 2.63 -14.29 -7.91
CA LEU A 269 1.17 -14.48 -7.86
C LEU A 269 0.77 -15.66 -6.99
N ALA A 270 1.49 -16.79 -7.08
CA ALA A 270 1.22 -17.97 -6.26
C ALA A 270 1.43 -17.67 -4.77
N VAL A 271 2.56 -17.07 -4.41
CA VAL A 271 2.86 -16.68 -3.02
C VAL A 271 1.87 -15.62 -2.52
N ALA A 272 1.56 -14.62 -3.34
CA ALA A 272 0.57 -13.60 -2.98
C ALA A 272 -0.82 -14.20 -2.74
N TYR A 273 -1.24 -15.18 -3.53
CA TYR A 273 -2.49 -15.89 -3.31
C TYR A 273 -2.50 -16.66 -1.98
N VAL A 274 -1.43 -17.39 -1.68
CA VAL A 274 -1.29 -18.11 -0.40
C VAL A 274 -1.37 -17.13 0.77
N LEU A 275 -0.62 -16.02 0.72
CA LEU A 275 -0.63 -15.00 1.76
C LEU A 275 -2.01 -14.32 1.89
N ALA A 276 -2.66 -13.98 0.79
CA ALA A 276 -3.99 -13.39 0.80
C ALA A 276 -5.02 -14.33 1.42
N ARG A 277 -4.99 -15.62 1.09
CA ARG A 277 -5.99 -16.62 1.48
C ARG A 277 -5.81 -17.11 2.91
N TRP A 278 -4.55 -17.38 3.30
CA TRP A 278 -4.24 -18.07 4.54
C TRP A 278 -3.75 -17.15 5.67
N PHE A 279 -3.30 -15.95 5.34
CA PHE A 279 -2.82 -14.99 6.34
C PHE A 279 -3.63 -13.69 6.33
N GLU A 280 -3.57 -12.90 5.25
CA GLU A 280 -4.16 -11.54 5.25
C GLU A 280 -5.65 -11.58 5.57
N ARG A 281 -6.42 -12.39 4.86
CA ARG A 281 -7.87 -12.45 5.05
C ARG A 281 -8.28 -12.89 6.45
N PRO A 282 -7.78 -14.00 7.03
CA PRO A 282 -8.12 -14.41 8.40
C PRO A 282 -7.72 -13.37 9.45
N VAL A 283 -6.51 -12.79 9.31
CA VAL A 283 -6.02 -11.76 10.23
C VAL A 283 -6.87 -10.51 10.17
N LEU A 284 -7.20 -10.02 8.97
CA LEU A 284 -8.08 -8.86 8.79
C LEU A 284 -9.48 -9.10 9.35
N GLU A 285 -10.06 -10.27 9.15
CA GLU A 285 -11.37 -10.64 9.68
C GLU A 285 -11.33 -10.70 11.21
N GLY A 286 -10.29 -11.27 11.80
CA GLY A 286 -10.07 -11.32 13.25
C GLY A 286 -9.93 -9.93 13.87
N LEU A 287 -9.02 -9.12 13.34
CA LEU A 287 -8.72 -7.78 13.85
C LEU A 287 -9.89 -6.79 13.66
N ARG A 288 -10.70 -6.94 12.62
CA ARG A 288 -11.92 -6.14 12.44
C ARG A 288 -12.96 -6.35 13.53
N ARG A 289 -13.00 -7.54 14.14
CA ARG A 289 -13.87 -7.83 15.29
C ARG A 289 -13.43 -7.13 16.57
N LEU A 290 -12.17 -6.68 16.62
CA LEU A 290 -11.58 -5.91 17.72
C LEU A 290 -11.62 -4.39 17.46
N SER A 291 -12.33 -3.94 16.42
CA SER A 291 -12.43 -2.50 16.13
C SER A 291 -13.14 -1.76 17.26
N PRO A 292 -12.79 -0.50 17.54
CA PRO A 292 -13.41 0.31 18.60
C PRO A 292 -14.95 0.31 18.54
N ASP A 293 -15.53 0.46 17.34
CA ASP A 293 -17.00 0.40 17.14
C ASP A 293 -17.61 -0.95 17.53
N SER A 294 -16.92 -2.05 17.24
CA SER A 294 -17.41 -3.39 17.55
C SER A 294 -17.37 -3.68 19.05
N LEU A 295 -16.36 -3.15 19.73
CA LEU A 295 -16.21 -3.28 21.18
C LEU A 295 -17.27 -2.44 21.91
N TYR A 296 -17.51 -1.19 21.45
CA TYR A 296 -18.54 -0.33 21.99
C TYR A 296 -19.94 -0.94 21.88
N ARG A 297 -20.30 -1.46 20.69
CA ARG A 297 -21.61 -2.13 20.48
C ARG A 297 -21.77 -3.39 21.33
N ARG A 298 -20.70 -4.15 21.58
CA ARG A 298 -20.75 -5.34 22.45
C ARG A 298 -20.97 -4.97 23.91
N SER A 299 -20.35 -3.89 24.39
CA SER A 299 -20.53 -3.43 25.77
C SER A 299 -21.93 -2.87 26.02
N SER A 300 -22.51 -2.11 25.07
CA SER A 300 -23.88 -1.61 25.20
C SER A 300 -24.94 -2.72 25.22
N ILE A 301 -24.82 -3.73 24.33
CA ILE A 301 -25.70 -4.89 24.31
C ILE A 301 -25.61 -5.72 25.61
N LYS A 302 -24.40 -5.81 26.19
CA LYS A 302 -24.20 -6.53 27.45
C LYS A 302 -24.85 -5.81 28.61
N LEU A 303 -24.79 -4.48 28.67
CA LEU A 303 -25.45 -3.66 29.68
C LEU A 303 -26.97 -3.73 29.59
N GLU A 304 -27.54 -3.75 28.38
CA GLU A 304 -28.99 -3.91 28.17
C GLU A 304 -29.54 -5.30 28.56
N ARG A 305 -28.67 -6.33 28.65
CA ARG A 305 -29.07 -7.68 29.08
C ARG A 305 -28.90 -7.94 30.57
N THR A 306 -28.21 -7.06 31.28
CA THR A 306 -27.95 -7.20 32.73
C THR A 306 -28.69 -6.18 33.58
N GLY A 307 -29.46 -5.26 33.00
CA GLY A 307 -30.41 -4.35 33.65
C GLY A 307 -31.84 -4.78 33.37
#